data_95f7f09f10102cd230fb6991e58f4c4a
#
_entry.id   95f7f09f10102cd230fb6991e58f4c4a
#
_cell.length_a   1.000
_cell.length_b   1.000
_cell.length_c   1.000
_cell.angle_alpha   90.00
_cell.angle_beta   90.00
_cell.angle_gamma   90.00
#
_symmetry.space_group_name_H-M   'P 1'
#
loop_
_entity.id
_entity.type
_entity.pdbx_description
1 polymer ?
#
loop_
_entity_poly.entity_id
_entity_poly.type
_entity_poly.pdbx_seq_one_letter_code
_entity_poly.pdbx_strand_id
1 'polypeptide(L)'
;FKAGVKKKNLYHNPETNEDLRAYLLFRSGICHPAVMIRRTLFSEKKLFFEKEYLHVEDYALWVKAVYVTKLANLADPLLFYRVHNSQVSVVNEQKQLDNKKAVFKIHCEKLGLPVTPEFLEIYSSVAECVPFVSSVDYLYKCEKLMLLIQSKTDANKFCSPEYLERLLSLHWLRLCANSELGMKAVRCCKKSKLYIRENYSNQDIFILYIKCIFRMKYKKSFLYKIFFR
;
A
#
# COMPACT_ATOMS: atom_id res chain seq x y z
N PHE A 1 13.23 -14.19 11.27
CA PHE A 1 14.32 -14.05 12.25
C PHE A 1 14.71 -12.59 12.37
N LYS A 2 14.69 -12.01 13.57
CA LYS A 2 15.26 -10.69 13.87
C LYS A 2 16.35 -10.91 14.91
N ALA A 3 17.60 -10.53 14.61
CA ALA A 3 18.75 -10.68 15.52
C ALA A 3 18.87 -12.09 16.13
N GLY A 4 18.74 -13.14 15.31
CA GLY A 4 18.83 -14.54 15.74
C GLY A 4 17.57 -15.12 16.43
N VAL A 5 16.53 -14.30 16.67
CA VAL A 5 15.28 -14.75 17.28
C VAL A 5 14.25 -15.10 16.21
N LYS A 6 13.72 -16.32 16.26
CA LYS A 6 12.66 -16.80 15.38
C LYS A 6 11.32 -16.19 15.82
N LYS A 7 10.87 -15.10 15.15
CA LYS A 7 9.50 -14.59 15.34
C LYS A 7 8.57 -15.23 14.32
N LYS A 8 7.47 -15.79 14.78
CA LYS A 8 6.43 -16.41 13.95
C LYS A 8 5.42 -15.34 13.51
N ASN A 9 5.85 -14.37 12.68
CA ASN A 9 4.91 -13.47 12.02
C ASN A 9 4.66 -14.02 10.62
N LEU A 10 3.45 -14.46 10.36
CA LEU A 10 3.01 -14.84 9.02
C LEU A 10 2.58 -13.58 8.26
N TYR A 11 3.09 -13.40 7.05
CA TYR A 11 2.60 -12.39 6.13
C TYR A 11 1.59 -13.07 5.21
N HIS A 12 0.34 -12.62 5.27
CA HIS A 12 -0.71 -13.08 4.36
C HIS A 12 -0.86 -12.04 3.24
N ASN A 13 -0.54 -12.46 2.04
CA ASN A 13 -0.78 -11.70 0.82
C ASN A 13 -2.09 -12.19 0.17
N PRO A 14 -2.75 -11.37 -0.66
CA PRO A 14 -3.92 -11.82 -1.41
C PRO A 14 -3.57 -13.04 -2.29
N GLU A 15 -4.46 -14.03 -2.30
CA GLU A 15 -4.24 -15.30 -3.01
C GLU A 15 -4.78 -15.24 -4.44
N THR A 16 -5.96 -14.62 -4.64
CA THR A 16 -6.60 -14.54 -5.95
C THR A 16 -6.00 -13.47 -6.83
N ASN A 17 -6.12 -13.63 -8.15
CA ASN A 17 -5.68 -12.63 -9.10
C ASN A 17 -6.40 -11.29 -8.92
N GLU A 18 -7.70 -11.32 -8.66
CA GLU A 18 -8.56 -10.15 -8.55
C GLU A 18 -8.22 -9.33 -7.29
N ASP A 19 -7.99 -9.98 -6.16
CA ASP A 19 -7.58 -9.33 -4.91
C ASP A 19 -6.15 -8.80 -5.00
N LEU A 20 -5.27 -9.58 -5.65
CA LEU A 20 -3.88 -9.20 -5.86
C LEU A 20 -3.77 -7.96 -6.75
N ARG A 21 -4.63 -7.82 -7.77
CA ARG A 21 -4.75 -6.60 -8.58
C ARG A 21 -5.07 -5.38 -7.74
N ALA A 22 -6.04 -5.47 -6.83
CA ALA A 22 -6.37 -4.38 -5.91
C ALA A 22 -5.20 -4.04 -4.98
N TYR A 23 -4.53 -5.06 -4.45
CA TYR A 23 -3.40 -4.87 -3.52
C TYR A 23 -2.19 -4.22 -4.20
N LEU A 24 -1.89 -4.63 -5.44
CA LEU A 24 -0.79 -4.08 -6.25
C LEU A 24 -0.98 -2.61 -6.63
N LEU A 25 -2.18 -2.05 -6.51
CA LEU A 25 -2.36 -0.59 -6.64
C LEU A 25 -1.52 0.19 -5.63
N PHE A 26 -1.25 -0.37 -4.45
CA PHE A 26 -0.61 0.38 -3.37
C PHE A 26 0.73 -0.20 -2.91
N ARG A 27 0.95 -1.50 -3.06
CA ARG A 27 2.17 -2.18 -2.60
C ARG A 27 2.42 -3.51 -3.28
N SER A 28 3.67 -3.98 -3.23
CA SER A 28 3.99 -5.34 -3.68
C SER A 28 3.29 -6.38 -2.80
N GLY A 29 2.52 -7.26 -3.43
CA GLY A 29 1.82 -8.37 -2.79
C GLY A 29 2.43 -9.73 -3.13
N ILE A 30 3.62 -9.76 -3.73
CA ILE A 30 4.32 -10.97 -4.13
C ILE A 30 5.68 -11.01 -3.45
N CYS A 31 5.99 -12.14 -2.82
CA CYS A 31 7.28 -12.36 -2.18
C CYS A 31 8.33 -12.73 -3.24
N HIS A 32 9.12 -11.76 -3.70
CA HIS A 32 10.09 -11.92 -4.79
C HIS A 32 10.99 -13.18 -4.69
N PRO A 33 11.60 -13.53 -3.54
CA PRO A 33 12.47 -14.72 -3.46
C PRO A 33 11.71 -16.06 -3.44
N ALA A 34 10.37 -16.06 -3.47
CA ALA A 34 9.55 -17.28 -3.45
C ALA A 34 8.60 -17.36 -4.66
N VAL A 35 9.01 -16.83 -5.82
CA VAL A 35 8.17 -16.81 -7.02
C VAL A 35 8.50 -17.94 -7.98
N MET A 36 7.48 -18.43 -8.68
CA MET A 36 7.59 -19.26 -9.87
C MET A 36 6.97 -18.51 -11.04
N ILE A 37 7.72 -18.30 -12.12
CA ILE A 37 7.33 -17.49 -13.27
C ILE A 37 7.42 -18.32 -14.54
N ARG A 38 6.38 -18.27 -15.39
CA ARG A 38 6.45 -18.86 -16.73
C ARG A 38 7.47 -18.09 -17.58
N ARG A 39 8.39 -18.82 -18.25
CA ARG A 39 9.41 -18.22 -19.12
C ARG A 39 8.82 -17.33 -20.21
N THR A 40 7.61 -17.63 -20.69
CA THR A 40 6.90 -16.85 -21.71
C THR A 40 6.63 -15.40 -21.29
N LEU A 41 6.57 -15.09 -19.98
CA LEU A 41 6.47 -13.73 -19.52
C LEU A 41 7.66 -12.87 -19.97
N PHE A 42 8.84 -13.45 -19.98
CA PHE A 42 10.08 -12.80 -20.44
C PHE A 42 10.25 -12.88 -21.95
N SER A 43 10.09 -14.08 -22.56
CA SER A 43 10.36 -14.30 -23.98
C SER A 43 9.31 -13.67 -24.90
N GLU A 44 8.02 -13.75 -24.57
CA GLU A 44 6.91 -13.28 -25.40
C GLU A 44 6.35 -11.94 -24.95
N LYS A 45 6.13 -11.74 -23.65
CA LYS A 45 5.58 -10.48 -23.11
C LYS A 45 6.66 -9.42 -22.90
N LYS A 46 7.95 -9.76 -23.06
CA LYS A 46 9.11 -8.86 -22.98
C LYS A 46 9.15 -8.06 -21.66
N LEU A 47 8.67 -8.65 -20.56
CA LEU A 47 8.75 -8.05 -19.23
C LEU A 47 10.04 -8.50 -18.54
N PHE A 48 10.80 -7.55 -18.05
CA PHE A 48 12.07 -7.77 -17.37
C PHE A 48 12.17 -6.89 -16.12
N PHE A 49 13.16 -7.19 -15.28
CA PHE A 49 13.58 -6.28 -14.22
C PHE A 49 14.34 -5.10 -14.84
N GLU A 50 13.86 -3.89 -14.62
CA GLU A 50 14.40 -2.69 -15.28
C GLU A 50 15.15 -1.81 -14.27
N LYS A 51 16.31 -1.29 -14.67
CA LYS A 51 17.17 -0.46 -13.80
C LYS A 51 16.56 0.86 -13.38
N GLU A 52 15.58 1.37 -14.13
CA GLU A 52 14.89 2.62 -13.79
C GLU A 52 14.04 2.49 -12.51
N TYR A 53 13.63 1.25 -12.13
CA TYR A 53 12.89 0.96 -10.90
C TYR A 53 13.79 0.46 -9.77
N LEU A 54 14.99 1.02 -9.65
CA LEU A 54 15.97 0.59 -8.65
C LEU A 54 15.37 0.52 -7.23
N HIS A 55 15.57 -0.62 -6.56
CA HIS A 55 15.02 -0.98 -5.24
C HIS A 55 13.50 -1.23 -5.18
N VAL A 56 12.79 -1.13 -6.30
CA VAL A 56 11.36 -1.49 -6.47
C VAL A 56 11.11 -2.21 -7.80
N GLU A 57 12.17 -2.79 -8.37
CA GLU A 57 12.18 -3.48 -9.66
C GLU A 57 11.24 -4.70 -9.69
N ASP A 58 11.12 -5.38 -8.58
CA ASP A 58 10.18 -6.50 -8.41
C ASP A 58 8.73 -6.00 -8.42
N TYR A 59 8.44 -4.94 -7.67
CA TYR A 59 7.11 -4.33 -7.65
C TYR A 59 6.70 -3.83 -9.03
N ALA A 60 7.60 -3.15 -9.75
CA ALA A 60 7.35 -2.69 -11.11
C ALA A 60 7.04 -3.85 -12.07
N LEU A 61 7.79 -4.96 -11.97
CA LEU A 61 7.55 -6.16 -12.76
C LEU A 61 6.15 -6.74 -12.49
N TRP A 62 5.74 -6.87 -11.22
CA TRP A 62 4.42 -7.39 -10.87
C TRP A 62 3.29 -6.48 -11.34
N VAL A 63 3.46 -5.17 -11.22
CA VAL A 63 2.49 -4.19 -11.72
C VAL A 63 2.37 -4.25 -13.23
N LYS A 64 3.46 -4.41 -13.98
CA LYS A 64 3.39 -4.60 -15.44
C LYS A 64 2.75 -5.95 -15.79
N ALA A 65 3.12 -7.01 -15.07
CA ALA A 65 2.63 -8.36 -15.32
C ALA A 65 1.12 -8.50 -15.11
N VAL A 66 0.54 -7.84 -14.12
CA VAL A 66 -0.90 -7.95 -13.79
C VAL A 66 -1.83 -7.47 -14.89
N TYR A 67 -1.32 -6.66 -15.83
CA TYR A 67 -2.07 -6.22 -17.00
C TYR A 67 -2.02 -7.19 -18.20
N VAL A 68 -1.13 -8.18 -18.18
CA VAL A 68 -0.90 -9.08 -19.33
C VAL A 68 -0.97 -10.57 -18.97
N THR A 69 -1.02 -10.90 -17.67
CA THR A 69 -1.15 -12.28 -17.19
C THR A 69 -1.90 -12.34 -15.87
N LYS A 70 -2.21 -13.55 -15.40
CA LYS A 70 -2.77 -13.79 -14.08
C LYS A 70 -1.67 -14.06 -13.07
N LEU A 71 -1.82 -13.52 -11.88
CA LEU A 71 -0.94 -13.69 -10.73
C LEU A 71 -1.72 -14.30 -9.57
N ALA A 72 -1.06 -15.11 -8.75
CA ALA A 72 -1.65 -15.69 -7.56
C ALA A 72 -0.57 -15.93 -6.51
N ASN A 73 -0.95 -15.97 -5.24
CA ASN A 73 -0.12 -16.45 -4.15
C ASN A 73 -0.67 -17.76 -3.60
N LEU A 74 0.22 -18.59 -3.07
CA LEU A 74 -0.16 -19.74 -2.26
C LEU A 74 -0.36 -19.28 -0.81
N ALA A 75 -1.32 -19.90 -0.11
CA ALA A 75 -1.59 -19.62 1.31
C ALA A 75 -0.44 -20.12 2.22
N ASP A 76 0.29 -21.13 1.77
CA ASP A 76 1.36 -21.76 2.55
C ASP A 76 2.59 -20.86 2.68
N PRO A 77 3.17 -20.75 3.89
CA PRO A 77 4.42 -20.01 4.10
C PRO A 77 5.62 -20.82 3.58
N LEU A 78 6.11 -20.48 2.40
CA LEU A 78 7.18 -21.21 1.72
C LEU A 78 8.59 -20.64 1.98
N LEU A 79 8.70 -19.51 2.70
CA LEU A 79 9.97 -18.83 2.91
C LEU A 79 10.14 -18.33 4.35
N PHE A 80 11.33 -18.52 4.90
CA PHE A 80 11.77 -17.84 6.11
C PHE A 80 12.53 -16.56 5.74
N TYR A 81 11.92 -15.41 6.02
CA TYR A 81 12.50 -14.10 5.69
C TYR A 81 13.40 -13.61 6.83
N ARG A 82 14.70 -13.42 6.54
CA ARG A 82 15.65 -12.87 7.50
C ARG A 82 15.55 -11.35 7.54
N VAL A 83 15.35 -10.81 8.74
CA VAL A 83 15.27 -9.36 8.96
C VAL A 83 16.53 -8.89 9.68
N HIS A 84 17.22 -7.88 9.13
CA HIS A 84 18.39 -7.24 9.71
C HIS A 84 18.46 -5.75 9.35
N ASN A 85 19.25 -4.96 10.08
CA ASN A 85 19.27 -3.50 9.93
C ASN A 85 19.93 -2.99 8.63
N SER A 86 20.71 -3.82 7.96
CA SER A 86 21.40 -3.50 6.70
C SER A 86 20.62 -3.98 5.45
N GLN A 87 19.32 -4.30 5.57
CA GLN A 87 18.49 -4.62 4.41
C GLN A 87 18.34 -3.42 3.48
N VAL A 88 18.27 -3.69 2.18
CA VAL A 88 18.03 -2.66 1.15
C VAL A 88 16.79 -1.82 1.47
N SER A 89 15.72 -2.44 1.93
CA SER A 89 14.47 -1.77 2.31
C SER A 89 14.59 -0.87 3.54
N VAL A 90 15.62 -1.03 4.37
CA VAL A 90 15.88 -0.16 5.53
C VAL A 90 16.83 0.98 5.15
N VAL A 91 17.90 0.65 4.42
CA VAL A 91 18.95 1.62 4.04
C VAL A 91 18.48 2.59 2.96
N ASN A 92 17.58 2.15 2.07
CA ASN A 92 17.12 2.92 0.91
C ASN A 92 15.64 3.31 0.99
N GLU A 93 15.06 3.43 2.20
CA GLU A 93 13.61 3.71 2.38
C GLU A 93 13.14 4.93 1.57
N GLN A 94 13.90 6.04 1.56
CA GLN A 94 13.54 7.25 0.81
C GLN A 94 13.61 7.04 -0.71
N LYS A 95 14.68 6.40 -1.21
CA LYS A 95 14.79 6.10 -2.63
C LYS A 95 13.68 5.15 -3.11
N GLN A 96 13.32 4.17 -2.29
CA GLN A 96 12.19 3.28 -2.60
C GLN A 96 10.89 4.06 -2.69
N LEU A 97 10.64 5.01 -1.77
CA LEU A 97 9.43 5.83 -1.80
C LEU A 97 9.37 6.68 -3.07
N ASP A 98 10.48 7.30 -3.47
CA ASP A 98 10.55 8.10 -4.68
C ASP A 98 10.37 7.24 -5.94
N ASN A 99 11.00 6.07 -6.00
CA ASN A 99 10.90 5.16 -7.14
C ASN A 99 9.52 4.46 -7.23
N LYS A 100 8.79 4.30 -6.13
CA LYS A 100 7.39 3.85 -6.16
C LYS A 100 6.49 4.78 -6.96
N LYS A 101 6.79 6.09 -7.02
CA LYS A 101 6.03 7.04 -7.86
C LYS A 101 6.05 6.65 -9.33
N ALA A 102 7.19 6.14 -9.83
CA ALA A 102 7.28 5.63 -11.20
C ALA A 102 6.43 4.37 -11.41
N VAL A 103 6.30 3.52 -10.39
CA VAL A 103 5.41 2.34 -10.43
C VAL A 103 3.94 2.78 -10.41
N PHE A 104 3.56 3.74 -9.58
CA PHE A 104 2.18 4.30 -9.56
C PHE A 104 1.81 4.95 -10.88
N LYS A 105 2.78 5.57 -11.58
CA LYS A 105 2.57 6.11 -12.93
C LYS A 105 2.07 5.04 -13.90
N ILE A 106 2.58 3.80 -13.84
CA ILE A 106 2.09 2.69 -14.67
C ILE A 106 0.59 2.45 -14.45
N HIS A 107 0.13 2.43 -13.19
CA HIS A 107 -1.29 2.30 -12.89
C HIS A 107 -2.10 3.51 -13.41
N CYS A 108 -1.57 4.73 -13.24
CA CYS A 108 -2.23 5.93 -13.73
C CYS A 108 -2.46 5.87 -15.23
N GLU A 109 -1.44 5.53 -16.01
CA GLU A 109 -1.51 5.40 -17.46
C GLU A 109 -2.50 4.30 -17.90
N LYS A 110 -2.48 3.14 -17.23
CA LYS A 110 -3.35 2.01 -17.56
C LYS A 110 -4.82 2.21 -17.18
N LEU A 111 -5.10 2.96 -16.12
CA LEU A 111 -6.45 3.18 -15.60
C LEU A 111 -7.04 4.54 -16.02
N GLY A 112 -6.29 5.36 -16.77
CA GLY A 112 -6.73 6.70 -17.16
C GLY A 112 -6.86 7.66 -15.98
N LEU A 113 -5.91 7.58 -15.03
CA LEU A 113 -5.75 8.49 -13.90
C LEU A 113 -4.78 9.63 -14.27
N PRO A 114 -4.82 10.78 -13.58
CA PRO A 114 -3.87 11.87 -13.81
C PRO A 114 -2.42 11.43 -13.53
N VAL A 115 -1.46 11.99 -14.31
CA VAL A 115 -0.02 11.73 -14.17
C VAL A 115 0.72 13.04 -13.85
N THR A 116 0.22 13.79 -12.87
CA THR A 116 0.91 15.01 -12.41
C THR A 116 1.79 14.71 -11.19
N PRO A 117 2.88 15.45 -10.96
CA PRO A 117 3.70 15.29 -9.77
C PRO A 117 2.89 15.36 -8.46
N GLU A 118 1.94 16.31 -8.37
CA GLU A 118 1.07 16.46 -7.21
C GLU A 118 0.19 15.21 -7.01
N PHE A 119 -0.39 14.66 -8.07
CA PHE A 119 -1.23 13.47 -8.01
C PHE A 119 -0.43 12.25 -7.52
N LEU A 120 0.78 12.05 -8.05
CA LEU A 120 1.66 10.94 -7.66
C LEU A 120 2.15 11.09 -6.20
N GLU A 121 2.31 12.31 -5.69
CA GLU A 121 2.64 12.56 -4.30
C GLU A 121 1.49 12.19 -3.35
N ILE A 122 0.27 12.60 -3.69
CA ILE A 122 -0.93 12.20 -2.94
C ILE A 122 -1.11 10.68 -3.01
N TYR A 123 -0.87 10.07 -4.17
CA TYR A 123 -0.92 8.62 -4.33
C TYR A 123 0.08 7.92 -3.39
N SER A 124 1.30 8.43 -3.31
CA SER A 124 2.32 7.90 -2.39
C SER A 124 1.87 8.00 -0.93
N SER A 125 1.28 9.11 -0.51
CA SER A 125 0.69 9.28 0.83
C SER A 125 -0.37 8.21 1.12
N VAL A 126 -1.26 7.95 0.16
CA VAL A 126 -2.31 6.94 0.28
C VAL A 126 -1.71 5.55 0.38
N ALA A 127 -0.74 5.21 -0.47
CA ALA A 127 -0.08 3.91 -0.47
C ALA A 127 0.66 3.62 0.85
N GLU A 128 1.34 4.62 1.40
CA GLU A 128 2.05 4.51 2.69
C GLU A 128 1.13 4.68 3.91
N CYS A 129 -0.13 5.05 3.70
CA CYS A 129 -1.09 5.37 4.76
C CYS A 129 -0.58 6.46 5.73
N VAL A 130 0.20 7.43 5.22
CA VAL A 130 0.76 8.55 5.98
C VAL A 130 0.62 9.82 5.16
N PRO A 131 -0.18 10.80 5.60
CA PRO A 131 -0.27 12.06 4.87
C PRO A 131 1.05 12.83 4.97
N PHE A 132 1.55 13.29 3.83
CA PHE A 132 2.80 14.06 3.78
C PHE A 132 2.60 15.50 4.27
N VAL A 133 1.36 16.00 4.23
CA VAL A 133 0.98 17.30 4.78
C VAL A 133 -0.12 17.10 5.82
N SER A 134 0.11 17.63 7.03
CA SER A 134 -0.84 17.54 8.15
C SER A 134 -1.90 18.65 8.02
N SER A 135 -2.83 18.49 7.08
CA SER A 135 -3.96 19.40 6.90
C SER A 135 -5.24 18.64 6.53
N VAL A 136 -6.40 19.24 6.85
CA VAL A 136 -7.70 18.68 6.50
C VAL A 136 -7.88 18.66 4.97
N ASP A 137 -7.46 19.71 4.29
CA ASP A 137 -7.53 19.81 2.84
C ASP A 137 -6.71 18.71 2.15
N TYR A 138 -5.54 18.37 2.72
CA TYR A 138 -4.73 17.29 2.19
C TYR A 138 -5.41 15.93 2.38
N LEU A 139 -6.07 15.69 3.51
CA LEU A 139 -6.88 14.49 3.70
C LEU A 139 -8.01 14.39 2.68
N TYR A 140 -8.69 15.50 2.36
CA TYR A 140 -9.71 15.51 1.31
C TYR A 140 -9.14 15.22 -0.09
N LYS A 141 -7.91 15.68 -0.39
CA LYS A 141 -7.22 15.31 -1.63
C LYS A 141 -6.94 13.81 -1.68
N CYS A 142 -6.50 13.21 -0.57
CA CYS A 142 -6.30 11.75 -0.46
C CYS A 142 -7.64 10.99 -0.66
N GLU A 143 -8.72 11.43 -0.03
CA GLU A 143 -10.05 10.85 -0.19
C GLU A 143 -10.51 10.88 -1.64
N LYS A 144 -10.41 12.04 -2.31
CA LYS A 144 -10.78 12.20 -3.73
C LYS A 144 -9.98 11.26 -4.63
N LEU A 145 -8.68 11.12 -4.39
CA LEU A 145 -7.83 10.19 -5.13
C LEU A 145 -8.31 8.74 -4.96
N MET A 146 -8.60 8.33 -3.72
CA MET A 146 -9.05 6.97 -3.41
C MET A 146 -10.38 6.66 -4.10
N LEU A 147 -11.34 7.58 -4.05
CA LEU A 147 -12.64 7.45 -4.72
C LEU A 147 -12.49 7.43 -6.25
N LEU A 148 -11.54 8.21 -6.81
CA LEU A 148 -11.24 8.18 -8.23
C LEU A 148 -10.62 6.85 -8.65
N ILE A 149 -9.67 6.30 -7.88
CA ILE A 149 -9.11 4.95 -8.12
C ILE A 149 -10.24 3.93 -8.14
N GLN A 150 -11.12 3.93 -7.14
CA GLN A 150 -12.26 3.02 -7.06
C GLN A 150 -13.13 3.12 -8.32
N SER A 151 -13.56 4.32 -8.67
CA SER A 151 -14.39 4.53 -9.87
C SER A 151 -13.74 4.04 -11.16
N LYS A 152 -12.42 4.26 -11.32
CA LYS A 152 -11.70 3.84 -12.53
C LYS A 152 -11.47 2.32 -12.58
N THR A 153 -11.21 1.70 -11.44
CA THR A 153 -11.05 0.23 -11.36
C THR A 153 -12.37 -0.48 -11.59
N ASP A 154 -13.48 0.04 -11.07
CA ASP A 154 -14.83 -0.51 -11.28
C ASP A 154 -15.23 -0.43 -12.76
N ALA A 155 -15.04 0.75 -13.39
CA ALA A 155 -15.34 0.97 -14.81
C ALA A 155 -14.54 0.02 -15.73
N ASN A 156 -13.29 -0.32 -15.35
CA ASN A 156 -12.43 -1.23 -16.10
C ASN A 156 -12.55 -2.70 -15.68
N LYS A 157 -13.36 -3.02 -14.65
CA LYS A 157 -13.43 -4.35 -14.03
C LYS A 157 -12.05 -4.91 -13.71
N PHE A 158 -11.18 -4.04 -13.17
CA PHE A 158 -9.76 -4.33 -13.02
C PHE A 158 -9.47 -5.32 -11.89
N CYS A 159 -10.18 -5.22 -10.78
CA CYS A 159 -9.94 -6.01 -9.56
C CYS A 159 -11.26 -6.34 -8.86
N SER A 160 -11.19 -7.10 -7.75
CA SER A 160 -12.32 -7.35 -6.85
C SER A 160 -12.81 -6.04 -6.22
N PRO A 161 -14.06 -5.61 -6.49
CA PRO A 161 -14.60 -4.37 -5.91
C PRO A 161 -14.68 -4.45 -4.38
N GLU A 162 -15.10 -5.59 -3.83
CA GLU A 162 -15.26 -5.81 -2.40
C GLU A 162 -13.91 -5.77 -1.67
N TYR A 163 -12.89 -6.39 -2.26
CA TYR A 163 -11.54 -6.35 -1.70
C TYR A 163 -10.94 -4.95 -1.76
N LEU A 164 -11.13 -4.24 -2.88
CA LEU A 164 -10.66 -2.86 -3.01
C LEU A 164 -11.35 -1.92 -2.03
N GLU A 165 -12.67 -2.00 -1.89
CA GLU A 165 -13.44 -1.21 -0.92
C GLU A 165 -12.91 -1.40 0.50
N ARG A 166 -12.70 -2.65 0.92
CA ARG A 166 -12.12 -2.96 2.22
C ARG A 166 -10.71 -2.39 2.37
N LEU A 167 -9.88 -2.50 1.34
CA LEU A 167 -8.51 -2.00 1.35
C LEU A 167 -8.48 -0.46 1.45
N LEU A 168 -9.30 0.23 0.66
CA LEU A 168 -9.43 1.69 0.70
C LEU A 168 -9.94 2.17 2.05
N SER A 169 -10.93 1.49 2.61
CA SER A 169 -11.47 1.78 3.93
C SER A 169 -10.36 1.71 5.00
N LEU A 170 -9.55 0.65 5.02
CA LEU A 170 -8.43 0.51 5.94
C LEU A 170 -7.33 1.56 5.72
N HIS A 171 -7.01 1.89 4.46
CA HIS A 171 -6.05 2.94 4.14
C HIS A 171 -6.54 4.30 4.63
N TRP A 172 -7.82 4.61 4.42
CA TRP A 172 -8.43 5.85 4.90
C TRP A 172 -8.36 6.01 6.42
N LEU A 173 -8.74 4.99 7.15
CA LEU A 173 -8.64 5.00 8.61
C LEU A 173 -7.21 5.23 9.08
N ARG A 174 -6.23 4.56 8.47
CA ARG A 174 -4.80 4.71 8.82
C ARG A 174 -4.25 6.08 8.44
N LEU A 175 -4.63 6.63 7.29
CA LEU A 175 -4.30 8.02 6.90
C LEU A 175 -4.78 9.02 7.94
N CYS A 176 -6.04 8.93 8.35
CA CYS A 176 -6.61 9.78 9.38
C CYS A 176 -5.88 9.62 10.72
N ALA A 177 -5.60 8.37 11.13
CA ALA A 177 -4.89 8.06 12.36
C ALA A 177 -3.46 8.61 12.39
N ASN A 178 -2.78 8.69 11.23
CA ASN A 178 -1.40 9.16 11.10
C ASN A 178 -1.27 10.65 10.72
N SER A 179 -2.39 11.40 10.67
CA SER A 179 -2.41 12.78 10.16
C SER A 179 -1.98 13.85 11.16
N GLU A 180 -1.82 13.52 12.43
CA GLU A 180 -1.51 14.46 13.54
C GLU A 180 -2.59 15.55 13.78
N LEU A 181 -3.74 15.48 13.10
CA LEU A 181 -4.82 16.46 13.19
C LEU A 181 -5.71 16.29 14.44
N GLY A 182 -5.41 15.32 15.28
CA GLY A 182 -6.16 15.05 16.50
C GLY A 182 -7.61 14.67 16.21
N MET A 183 -8.54 15.14 17.03
CA MET A 183 -9.97 14.82 16.88
C MET A 183 -10.60 15.35 15.59
N LYS A 184 -9.95 16.33 14.91
CA LYS A 184 -10.38 16.75 13.56
C LYS A 184 -10.26 15.59 12.56
N ALA A 185 -9.18 14.81 12.64
CA ALA A 185 -9.01 13.62 11.79
C ALA A 185 -10.09 12.56 12.03
N VAL A 186 -10.49 12.33 13.27
CA VAL A 186 -11.59 11.39 13.58
C VAL A 186 -12.91 11.86 12.95
N ARG A 187 -13.19 13.17 13.00
CA ARG A 187 -14.39 13.73 12.36
C ARG A 187 -14.33 13.58 10.83
N CYS A 188 -13.20 13.90 10.21
CA CYS A 188 -12.99 13.68 8.75
C CYS A 188 -13.16 12.21 8.40
N CYS A 189 -12.53 11.30 9.18
CA CYS A 189 -12.62 9.88 8.98
C CYS A 189 -14.08 9.40 8.90
N LYS A 190 -14.88 9.73 9.93
CA LYS A 190 -16.26 9.25 10.04
C LYS A 190 -17.24 9.88 9.04
N LYS A 191 -16.94 11.07 8.49
CA LYS A 191 -17.79 11.74 7.49
C LYS A 191 -17.57 11.23 6.06
N SER A 192 -16.47 10.54 5.81
CA SER A 192 -16.12 10.04 4.49
C SER A 192 -16.96 8.83 4.08
N LYS A 193 -17.23 8.71 2.77
CA LYS A 193 -17.82 7.50 2.17
C LYS A 193 -16.89 6.28 2.28
N LEU A 194 -15.60 6.49 2.48
CA LEU A 194 -14.62 5.42 2.71
C LEU A 194 -14.69 4.83 4.12
N TYR A 195 -15.41 5.46 5.05
CA TYR A 195 -15.59 4.94 6.40
C TYR A 195 -16.71 3.90 6.43
N ILE A 196 -16.33 2.63 6.39
CA ILE A 196 -17.23 1.49 6.48
C ILE A 196 -16.91 0.76 7.79
N ARG A 197 -17.80 0.89 8.79
CA ARG A 197 -17.54 0.42 10.17
C ARG A 197 -17.27 -1.08 10.23
N GLU A 198 -17.92 -1.85 9.38
CA GLU A 198 -17.84 -3.30 9.28
C GLU A 198 -16.44 -3.78 8.84
N ASN A 199 -15.69 -2.93 8.17
CA ASN A 199 -14.32 -3.21 7.74
C ASN A 199 -13.28 -3.06 8.86
N TYR A 200 -13.67 -2.57 10.05
CA TYR A 200 -12.75 -2.28 11.14
C TYR A 200 -12.99 -3.16 12.35
N SER A 201 -11.92 -3.71 12.88
CA SER A 201 -11.92 -4.30 14.22
C SER A 201 -12.04 -3.22 15.30
N ASN A 202 -12.44 -3.62 16.52
CA ASN A 202 -12.42 -2.69 17.65
C ASN A 202 -11.01 -2.18 17.95
N GLN A 203 -9.99 -2.99 17.66
CA GLN A 203 -8.59 -2.59 17.80
C GLN A 203 -8.21 -1.47 16.80
N ASP A 204 -8.67 -1.53 15.56
CA ASP A 204 -8.41 -0.48 14.56
C ASP A 204 -9.01 0.86 15.00
N ILE A 205 -10.25 0.81 15.50
CA ILE A 205 -10.93 2.00 16.03
C ILE A 205 -10.21 2.55 17.26
N PHE A 206 -9.81 1.69 18.19
CA PHE A 206 -9.03 2.09 19.37
C PHE A 206 -7.72 2.76 18.96
N ILE A 207 -6.99 2.19 18.00
CA ILE A 207 -5.74 2.76 17.47
C ILE A 207 -5.97 4.14 16.85
N LEU A 208 -7.05 4.32 16.07
CA LEU A 208 -7.42 5.63 15.52
C LEU A 208 -7.56 6.68 16.63
N TYR A 209 -8.37 6.36 17.66
CA TYR A 209 -8.61 7.31 18.75
C TYR A 209 -7.34 7.62 19.55
N ILE A 210 -6.58 6.61 19.95
CA ILE A 210 -5.33 6.80 20.71
C ILE A 210 -4.34 7.67 19.93
N LYS A 211 -4.11 7.38 18.65
CA LYS A 211 -3.21 8.18 17.82
C LYS A 211 -3.70 9.63 17.66
N CYS A 212 -4.99 9.83 17.50
CA CYS A 212 -5.56 11.16 17.36
C CYS A 212 -5.56 11.95 18.67
N ILE A 213 -5.92 11.34 19.82
CA ILE A 213 -5.89 12.01 21.13
C ILE A 213 -4.48 12.53 21.43
N PHE A 214 -3.48 11.68 21.25
CA PHE A 214 -2.08 12.01 21.54
C PHE A 214 -1.34 12.66 20.35
N ARG A 215 -2.00 12.93 19.22
CA ARG A 215 -1.40 13.48 17.98
C ARG A 215 -0.07 12.80 17.62
N MET A 216 -0.06 11.45 17.62
CA MET A 216 1.16 10.68 17.47
C MET A 216 1.73 10.81 16.06
N LYS A 217 2.99 11.26 15.98
CA LYS A 217 3.76 11.23 14.72
C LYS A 217 4.13 9.80 14.36
N TYR A 218 3.81 9.40 13.14
CA TYR A 218 4.12 8.07 12.63
C TYR A 218 5.63 7.76 12.74
N LYS A 219 5.98 6.66 13.40
CA LYS A 219 7.35 6.19 13.67
C LYS A 219 8.26 7.19 14.43
N LYS A 220 7.86 8.42 14.69
CA LYS A 220 8.72 9.48 15.26
C LYS A 220 8.45 9.76 16.73
N SER A 221 7.19 9.78 17.17
CA SER A 221 6.89 10.10 18.57
C SER A 221 7.30 8.97 19.52
N PHE A 222 7.68 9.34 20.75
CA PHE A 222 8.05 8.41 21.81
C PHE A 222 6.92 7.40 22.12
N LEU A 223 5.69 7.89 22.26
CA LEU A 223 4.51 7.05 22.48
C LEU A 223 4.26 6.08 21.30
N TYR A 224 4.48 6.52 20.06
CA TYR A 224 4.36 5.62 18.91
C TYR A 224 5.35 4.44 19.01
N LYS A 225 6.58 4.71 19.43
CA LYS A 225 7.62 3.67 19.56
C LYS A 225 7.33 2.68 20.68
N ILE A 226 6.62 3.10 21.73
CA ILE A 226 6.22 2.22 22.85
C ILE A 226 5.06 1.31 22.43
N PHE A 227 4.01 1.86 21.85
CA PHE A 227 2.76 1.14 21.62
C PHE A 227 2.69 0.39 20.28
N PHE A 228 3.46 0.79 19.26
CA PHE A 228 3.31 0.30 17.88
C PHE A 228 4.62 -0.20 17.25
N ARG A 229 5.61 -0.56 18.06
CA ARG A 229 6.92 -1.04 17.62
C ARG A 229 6.97 -2.55 17.31
#